data_8204ae78cc4ede6e53a130d7ae373395
#
_entry.id   8204ae78cc4ede6e53a130d7ae373395
#
_cell.length_a   1.000
_cell.length_b   1.000
_cell.length_c   1.000
_cell.angle_alpha   90.00
_cell.angle_beta   90.00
_cell.angle_gamma   90.00
#
_symmetry.space_group_name_H-M   'P 1'
#
loop_
_entity.id
_entity.type
_entity.pdbx_description
1 polymer ?
#
loop_
_entity_poly.entity_id
_entity_poly.type
_entity_poly.pdbx_seq_one_letter_code
_entity_poly.pdbx_strand_id
1 'polypeptide(L)'
;MACRAHDDLMAVSAPVLCVWRHPRPVAAAGRCIGRTDLPVDPRKAKRLAHRIRHHARRQGLPHEVHTSSLRRGADVGRWLARWGWVHHIDAALAEIDFGAWDGKHWDAIGEPAISAWCSDLAHHRGHGGESVTDLFDRCAGWLARVAVPPTRCVVGHAGWINAARRLCQGGGPPMAASEWPVPPGYGERVDLR
;
A
#
# COMPACT_ATOMS: atom_id res chain seq x y z
N MET A 1 31.03 45.86 11.19
CA MET A 1 29.90 45.41 10.32
C MET A 1 29.89 43.89 10.34
N ALA A 2 29.01 43.30 11.13
CA ALA A 2 28.92 41.87 11.26
C ALA A 2 27.82 41.37 10.35
N CYS A 3 28.20 40.56 9.35
CA CYS A 3 27.30 39.87 8.46
C CYS A 3 26.76 38.64 9.22
N ARG A 4 25.47 38.65 9.54
CA ARG A 4 24.78 37.48 10.11
C ARG A 4 24.60 36.43 9.05
N ALA A 5 25.28 35.31 9.22
CA ALA A 5 24.95 34.09 8.45
C ALA A 5 23.50 33.70 8.77
N HIS A 6 22.70 33.59 7.72
CA HIS A 6 21.39 32.98 7.79
C HIS A 6 21.59 31.49 8.04
N ASP A 7 21.12 31.02 9.19
CA ASP A 7 20.87 29.61 9.44
C ASP A 7 19.83 29.12 8.44
N ASP A 8 20.32 28.44 7.43
CA ASP A 8 19.48 27.61 6.54
C ASP A 8 19.00 26.40 7.37
N LEU A 9 17.88 26.60 8.06
CA LEU A 9 17.11 25.52 8.64
C LEU A 9 16.72 24.55 7.51
N MET A 10 17.51 23.49 7.38
CA MET A 10 17.18 22.33 6.56
C MET A 10 15.75 21.92 6.86
N ALA A 11 14.83 22.36 6.02
CA ALA A 11 13.44 21.94 6.06
C ALA A 11 13.43 20.41 5.90
N VAL A 12 13.14 19.70 6.99
CA VAL A 12 12.88 18.27 6.91
C VAL A 12 11.75 18.07 5.91
N SER A 13 12.10 17.62 4.73
CA SER A 13 11.16 17.35 3.66
C SER A 13 10.05 16.47 4.21
N ALA A 14 8.81 16.98 4.22
CA ALA A 14 7.65 16.20 4.65
C ALA A 14 7.53 14.93 3.80
N PRO A 15 7.03 13.81 4.39
CA PRO A 15 6.85 12.58 3.63
C PRO A 15 5.91 12.83 2.45
N VAL A 16 6.31 12.33 1.28
CA VAL A 16 5.51 12.46 0.04
C VAL A 16 4.20 11.68 0.14
N LEU A 17 4.17 10.58 0.90
CA LEU A 17 2.99 9.76 1.10
C LEU A 17 2.86 9.32 2.56
N CYS A 18 1.65 9.44 3.10
CA CYS A 18 1.23 8.77 4.33
C CYS A 18 0.35 7.58 3.93
N VAL A 19 0.89 6.36 4.04
CA VAL A 19 0.22 5.14 3.59
C VAL A 19 -0.25 4.31 4.77
N TRP A 20 -1.54 3.98 4.83
CA TRP A 20 -2.10 3.04 5.80
C TRP A 20 -2.41 1.72 5.12
N ARG A 21 -2.03 0.61 5.77
CA ARG A 21 -2.57 -0.69 5.34
C ARG A 21 -4.07 -0.75 5.67
N HIS A 22 -4.87 -1.25 4.76
CA HIS A 22 -6.31 -1.44 4.97
C HIS A 22 -6.62 -2.25 6.25
N PRO A 23 -7.83 -2.19 6.85
CA PRO A 23 -8.24 -3.05 7.97
C PRO A 23 -8.26 -4.52 7.57
N ARG A 24 -8.11 -5.42 8.56
CA ARG A 24 -8.14 -6.87 8.31
C ARG A 24 -9.46 -7.28 7.67
N PRO A 25 -9.43 -7.92 6.48
CA PRO A 25 -10.64 -8.42 5.83
C PRO A 25 -11.27 -9.58 6.60
N VAL A 26 -12.57 -9.75 6.40
CA VAL A 26 -13.29 -10.91 6.91
C VAL A 26 -12.83 -12.15 6.14
N ALA A 27 -12.66 -13.28 6.82
CA ALA A 27 -12.29 -14.58 6.24
C ALA A 27 -10.95 -14.61 5.46
N ALA A 28 -10.02 -13.69 5.74
CA ALA A 28 -8.71 -13.65 5.09
C ALA A 28 -7.65 -14.57 5.73
N ALA A 29 -7.93 -15.15 6.91
CA ALA A 29 -6.94 -15.94 7.62
C ALA A 29 -6.57 -17.22 6.84
N GLY A 30 -5.24 -17.47 6.69
CA GLY A 30 -4.73 -18.66 6.00
C GLY A 30 -4.91 -18.65 4.48
N ARG A 31 -5.38 -17.54 3.88
CA ARG A 31 -5.65 -17.45 2.44
C ARG A 31 -4.67 -16.53 1.72
N CYS A 32 -4.40 -16.87 0.48
CA CYS A 32 -3.76 -16.01 -0.49
C CYS A 32 -4.79 -14.98 -0.97
N ILE A 33 -4.61 -13.71 -0.63
CA ILE A 33 -5.58 -12.65 -0.93
C ILE A 33 -4.89 -11.51 -1.68
N GLY A 34 -5.05 -11.51 -2.98
CA GLY A 34 -4.63 -10.45 -3.89
C GLY A 34 -5.82 -9.64 -4.39
N ARG A 35 -6.43 -10.07 -5.47
CA ARG A 35 -7.57 -9.38 -6.12
C ARG A 35 -8.93 -9.81 -5.57
N THR A 36 -9.02 -10.88 -4.80
CA THR A 36 -10.27 -11.29 -4.15
C THR A 36 -10.83 -10.14 -3.32
N ASP A 37 -12.04 -9.71 -3.63
CA ASP A 37 -12.66 -8.52 -3.04
C ASP A 37 -13.39 -8.83 -1.73
N LEU A 38 -12.64 -9.11 -0.68
CA LEU A 38 -13.17 -9.40 0.65
C LEU A 38 -13.64 -8.13 1.37
N PRO A 39 -14.81 -8.19 2.04
CA PRO A 39 -15.30 -7.09 2.86
C PRO A 39 -14.46 -6.93 4.13
N VAL A 40 -14.52 -5.74 4.71
CA VAL A 40 -14.05 -5.45 6.06
C VAL A 40 -15.23 -5.14 6.99
N ASP A 41 -15.04 -5.33 8.29
CA ASP A 41 -16.00 -4.84 9.28
C ASP A 41 -16.17 -3.31 9.11
N PRO A 42 -17.38 -2.80 8.86
CA PRO A 42 -17.62 -1.37 8.66
C PRO A 42 -17.14 -0.50 9.81
N ARG A 43 -17.16 -1.02 11.05
CA ARG A 43 -16.65 -0.31 12.24
C ARG A 43 -15.13 -0.14 12.18
N LYS A 44 -14.40 -1.16 11.68
CA LYS A 44 -12.94 -1.09 11.49
C LYS A 44 -12.58 -0.12 10.37
N ALA A 45 -13.33 -0.13 9.25
CA ALA A 45 -13.16 0.84 8.17
C ALA A 45 -13.38 2.27 8.66
N LYS A 46 -14.48 2.53 9.37
CA LYS A 46 -14.79 3.84 9.97
C LYS A 46 -13.72 4.29 10.97
N ARG A 47 -13.23 3.38 11.82
CA ARG A 47 -12.17 3.68 12.80
C ARG A 47 -10.88 4.10 12.12
N LEU A 48 -10.47 3.40 11.05
CA LEU A 48 -9.28 3.77 10.28
C LEU A 48 -9.48 5.14 9.60
N ALA A 49 -10.64 5.40 9.01
CA ALA A 49 -10.96 6.70 8.44
C ALA A 49 -10.86 7.84 9.47
N HIS A 50 -11.33 7.64 10.71
CA HIS A 50 -11.15 8.62 11.79
C HIS A 50 -9.67 8.87 12.12
N ARG A 51 -8.83 7.82 12.13
CA ARG A 51 -7.39 7.96 12.38
C ARG A 51 -6.71 8.76 11.26
N ILE A 52 -7.04 8.48 10.01
CA ILE A 52 -6.52 9.22 8.84
C ILE A 52 -6.94 10.69 8.93
N ARG A 53 -8.23 10.96 9.15
CA ARG A 53 -8.76 12.33 9.30
C ARG A 53 -8.07 13.09 10.44
N HIS A 54 -7.87 12.45 11.59
CA HIS A 54 -7.18 13.07 12.73
C HIS A 54 -5.72 13.38 12.39
N HIS A 55 -5.01 12.44 11.76
CA HIS A 55 -3.63 12.64 11.32
C HIS A 55 -3.51 13.81 10.33
N ALA A 56 -4.33 13.82 9.28
CA ALA A 56 -4.31 14.86 8.26
C ALA A 56 -4.56 16.25 8.86
N ARG A 57 -5.52 16.39 9.79
CA ARG A 57 -5.77 17.65 10.49
C ARG A 57 -4.56 18.13 11.28
N ARG A 58 -3.89 17.24 11.99
CA ARG A 58 -2.70 17.59 12.79
C ARG A 58 -1.51 17.99 11.93
N GLN A 59 -1.41 17.46 10.72
CA GLN A 59 -0.31 17.69 9.79
C GLN A 59 -0.65 18.72 8.70
N GLY A 60 -1.84 19.31 8.71
CA GLY A 60 -2.27 20.25 7.67
C GLY A 60 -2.34 19.65 6.27
N LEU A 61 -2.62 18.32 6.15
CA LEU A 61 -2.65 17.65 4.86
C LEU A 61 -3.97 17.92 4.13
N PRO A 62 -3.96 17.87 2.78
CA PRO A 62 -5.18 17.96 1.98
C PRO A 62 -6.20 16.89 2.39
N HIS A 63 -7.48 17.25 2.27
CA HIS A 63 -8.58 16.32 2.53
C HIS A 63 -8.82 15.42 1.31
N GLU A 64 -7.78 14.69 0.92
CA GLU A 64 -7.80 13.76 -0.20
C GLU A 64 -7.28 12.39 0.23
N VAL A 65 -7.87 11.33 -0.30
CA VAL A 65 -7.43 9.96 -0.04
C VAL A 65 -7.42 9.15 -1.32
N HIS A 66 -6.36 8.38 -1.53
CA HIS A 66 -6.21 7.47 -2.66
C HIS A 66 -6.37 6.02 -2.19
N THR A 67 -7.14 5.22 -2.90
CA THR A 67 -7.33 3.78 -2.62
C THR A 67 -7.40 2.98 -3.90
N SER A 68 -7.20 1.67 -3.82
CA SER A 68 -7.67 0.77 -4.89
C SER A 68 -9.20 0.65 -4.87
N SER A 69 -9.75 -0.02 -5.89
CA SER A 69 -11.19 -0.35 -5.95
C SER A 69 -11.60 -1.43 -4.95
N LEU A 70 -10.64 -2.21 -4.41
CA LEU A 70 -10.92 -3.32 -3.50
C LEU A 70 -11.54 -2.83 -2.18
N ARG A 71 -12.70 -3.41 -1.81
CA ARG A 71 -13.56 -2.97 -0.70
C ARG A 71 -12.79 -2.73 0.59
N ARG A 72 -11.82 -3.58 0.90
CA ARG A 72 -11.02 -3.47 2.14
C ARG A 72 -10.24 -2.15 2.27
N GLY A 73 -9.90 -1.50 1.14
CA GLY A 73 -9.34 -0.14 1.09
C GLY A 73 -10.39 0.91 0.77
N ALA A 74 -11.21 0.66 -0.27
CA ALA A 74 -12.20 1.61 -0.76
C ALA A 74 -13.26 1.99 0.29
N ASP A 75 -13.67 1.08 1.18
CA ASP A 75 -14.64 1.38 2.24
C ASP A 75 -14.12 2.43 3.23
N VAL A 76 -12.80 2.49 3.45
CA VAL A 76 -12.17 3.55 4.25
C VAL A 76 -12.28 4.90 3.52
N GLY A 77 -11.98 4.92 2.23
CA GLY A 77 -12.12 6.11 1.38
C GLY A 77 -13.57 6.61 1.31
N ARG A 78 -14.56 5.69 1.19
CA ARG A 78 -15.98 6.02 1.23
C ARG A 78 -16.41 6.69 2.54
N TRP A 79 -15.85 6.26 3.68
CA TRP A 79 -16.10 6.94 4.96
C TRP A 79 -15.54 8.35 4.97
N LEU A 80 -14.33 8.57 4.45
CA LEU A 80 -13.73 9.89 4.35
C LEU A 80 -14.54 10.79 3.40
N ALA A 81 -14.99 10.26 2.25
CA ALA A 81 -15.82 10.98 1.30
C ALA A 81 -17.13 11.48 1.92
N ARG A 82 -17.78 10.68 2.78
CA ARG A 82 -18.97 11.11 3.56
C ARG A 82 -18.68 12.28 4.50
N TRP A 83 -17.41 12.56 4.81
CA TRP A 83 -16.99 13.68 5.63
C TRP A 83 -16.36 14.82 4.82
N GLY A 84 -16.64 14.85 3.50
CA GLY A 84 -16.24 15.93 2.60
C GLY A 84 -14.83 15.79 2.03
N TRP A 85 -14.22 14.60 2.07
CA TRP A 85 -12.94 14.35 1.42
C TRP A 85 -13.11 13.97 -0.04
N VAL A 86 -12.14 14.33 -0.87
CA VAL A 86 -12.02 13.79 -2.22
C VAL A 86 -11.45 12.35 -2.14
N HIS A 87 -12.16 11.39 -2.73
CA HIS A 87 -11.73 9.99 -2.77
C HIS A 87 -11.35 9.60 -4.20
N HIS A 88 -10.07 9.38 -4.41
CA HIS A 88 -9.51 8.91 -5.67
C HIS A 88 -9.37 7.39 -5.65
N ILE A 89 -9.96 6.71 -6.63
CA ILE A 89 -9.84 5.26 -6.81
C ILE A 89 -8.92 5.02 -8.00
N ASP A 90 -7.82 4.30 -7.77
CA ASP A 90 -6.83 3.98 -8.81
C ASP A 90 -6.47 2.49 -8.75
N ALA A 91 -6.61 1.79 -9.89
CA ALA A 91 -6.28 0.38 -10.02
C ALA A 91 -4.80 0.09 -9.75
N ALA A 92 -3.92 1.08 -9.98
CA ALA A 92 -2.49 0.94 -9.69
C ALA A 92 -2.17 0.79 -8.19
N LEU A 93 -3.11 1.09 -7.30
CA LEU A 93 -2.98 0.90 -5.85
C LEU A 93 -3.43 -0.50 -5.37
N ALA A 94 -3.90 -1.36 -6.26
CA ALA A 94 -4.40 -2.67 -5.85
C ALA A 94 -3.27 -3.61 -5.38
N GLU A 95 -3.63 -4.64 -4.63
CA GLU A 95 -2.69 -5.70 -4.23
C GLU A 95 -2.20 -6.48 -5.46
N ILE A 96 -1.14 -7.25 -5.31
CA ILE A 96 -0.66 -8.15 -6.35
C ILE A 96 -1.79 -9.11 -6.78
N ASP A 97 -1.84 -9.41 -8.06
CA ASP A 97 -2.74 -10.40 -8.62
C ASP A 97 -2.10 -11.79 -8.49
N PHE A 98 -2.68 -12.64 -7.68
CA PHE A 98 -2.23 -14.03 -7.53
C PHE A 98 -2.93 -15.01 -8.49
N GLY A 99 -3.70 -14.51 -9.45
CA GLY A 99 -4.34 -15.34 -10.47
C GLY A 99 -5.10 -16.53 -9.89
N ALA A 100 -4.76 -17.73 -10.32
CA ALA A 100 -5.43 -18.97 -9.89
C ALA A 100 -5.25 -19.31 -8.38
N TRP A 101 -4.34 -18.63 -7.67
CA TRP A 101 -4.18 -18.81 -6.22
C TRP A 101 -5.07 -17.89 -5.40
N ASP A 102 -5.60 -16.85 -6.01
CA ASP A 102 -6.36 -15.83 -5.30
C ASP A 102 -7.60 -16.42 -4.62
N GLY A 103 -7.76 -16.15 -3.32
CA GLY A 103 -8.83 -16.69 -2.48
C GLY A 103 -8.60 -18.10 -1.92
N LYS A 104 -7.62 -18.87 -2.42
CA LYS A 104 -7.32 -20.20 -1.92
C LYS A 104 -6.62 -20.17 -0.55
N HIS A 105 -6.80 -21.22 0.25
CA HIS A 105 -5.92 -21.45 1.38
C HIS A 105 -4.49 -21.77 0.91
N TRP A 106 -3.48 -21.30 1.62
CA TRP A 106 -2.10 -21.57 1.29
C TRP A 106 -1.81 -23.09 1.24
N ASP A 107 -2.38 -23.86 2.15
CA ASP A 107 -2.27 -25.32 2.17
C ASP A 107 -2.84 -25.98 0.89
N ALA A 108 -3.88 -25.38 0.30
CA ALA A 108 -4.50 -25.87 -0.93
C ALA A 108 -3.71 -25.49 -2.21
N ILE A 109 -2.79 -24.56 -2.14
CA ILE A 109 -1.88 -24.22 -3.25
C ILE A 109 -0.80 -25.29 -3.37
N GLY A 110 -0.34 -25.81 -2.26
CA GLY A 110 0.63 -26.87 -2.18
C GLY A 110 2.08 -26.37 -2.17
N GLU A 111 2.90 -27.08 -1.39
CA GLU A 111 4.30 -26.74 -1.17
C GLU A 111 5.14 -26.63 -2.44
N PRO A 112 5.04 -27.53 -3.47
CA PRO A 112 5.85 -27.40 -4.68
C PRO A 112 5.61 -26.10 -5.44
N ALA A 113 4.37 -25.64 -5.53
CA ALA A 113 4.02 -24.39 -6.20
C ALA A 113 4.53 -23.16 -5.43
N ILE A 114 4.42 -23.19 -4.10
CA ILE A 114 4.94 -22.12 -3.22
C ILE A 114 6.47 -22.07 -3.28
N SER A 115 7.16 -23.23 -3.24
CA SER A 115 8.62 -23.30 -3.38
C SER A 115 9.10 -22.76 -4.72
N ALA A 116 8.44 -23.09 -5.83
CA ALA A 116 8.75 -22.56 -7.15
C ALA A 116 8.60 -21.03 -7.18
N TRP A 117 7.55 -20.49 -6.55
CA TRP A 117 7.35 -19.05 -6.41
C TRP A 117 8.44 -18.38 -5.55
N CYS A 118 8.81 -18.98 -4.42
CA CYS A 118 9.84 -18.46 -3.54
C CYS A 118 11.24 -18.47 -4.17
N SER A 119 11.53 -19.43 -5.05
CA SER A 119 12.84 -19.56 -5.72
C SER A 119 13.03 -18.57 -6.88
N ASP A 120 11.94 -18.06 -7.46
CA ASP A 120 11.96 -17.05 -8.53
C ASP A 120 10.93 -15.94 -8.23
N LEU A 121 11.03 -15.35 -7.05
CA LEU A 121 10.03 -14.44 -6.52
C LEU A 121 9.75 -13.25 -7.46
N ALA A 122 10.81 -12.71 -8.07
CA ALA A 122 10.71 -11.53 -8.93
C ALA A 122 9.88 -11.80 -10.20
N HIS A 123 10.04 -12.98 -10.82
CA HIS A 123 9.53 -13.22 -12.17
C HIS A 123 8.47 -14.31 -12.26
N HIS A 124 8.27 -15.07 -11.19
CA HIS A 124 7.31 -16.18 -11.19
C HIS A 124 5.89 -15.75 -11.58
N ARG A 125 5.31 -16.46 -12.56
CA ARG A 125 3.94 -16.27 -13.04
C ARG A 125 3.15 -17.58 -13.11
N GLY A 126 3.62 -18.64 -12.47
CA GLY A 126 2.99 -19.96 -12.52
C GLY A 126 1.52 -19.99 -12.04
N HIS A 127 1.11 -18.99 -11.27
CA HIS A 127 -0.29 -18.80 -10.86
C HIS A 127 -1.16 -18.06 -11.90
N GLY A 128 -0.58 -17.58 -13.01
CA GLY A 128 -1.32 -16.87 -14.07
C GLY A 128 -1.70 -15.41 -13.73
N GLY A 129 -1.13 -14.85 -12.66
CA GLY A 129 -1.32 -13.47 -12.25
C GLY A 129 -0.10 -12.59 -12.50
N GLU A 130 0.05 -11.53 -11.69
CA GLU A 130 1.22 -10.63 -11.73
C GLU A 130 2.46 -11.30 -11.10
N SER A 131 3.63 -11.08 -11.69
CA SER A 131 4.90 -11.26 -10.99
C SER A 131 5.12 -10.12 -9.99
N VAL A 132 6.10 -10.28 -9.09
CA VAL A 132 6.50 -9.18 -8.20
C VAL A 132 7.07 -8.01 -9.02
N THR A 133 7.77 -8.27 -10.11
CA THR A 133 8.25 -7.22 -11.03
C THR A 133 7.10 -6.39 -11.59
N ASP A 134 5.99 -7.02 -12.04
CA ASP A 134 4.82 -6.27 -12.52
C ASP A 134 4.19 -5.38 -11.44
N LEU A 135 4.14 -5.87 -10.21
CA LEU A 135 3.69 -5.08 -9.07
C LEU A 135 4.60 -3.85 -8.88
N PHE A 136 5.93 -4.03 -8.97
CA PHE A 136 6.91 -2.93 -8.84
C PHE A 136 6.76 -1.92 -9.97
N ASP A 137 6.64 -2.35 -11.21
CA ASP A 137 6.46 -1.46 -12.38
C ASP A 137 5.19 -0.62 -12.26
N ARG A 138 4.08 -1.26 -11.86
CA ARG A 138 2.81 -0.59 -11.63
C ARG A 138 2.89 0.41 -10.48
N CYS A 139 3.58 0.04 -9.40
CA CYS A 139 3.81 0.88 -8.24
C CYS A 139 4.69 2.09 -8.62
N ALA A 140 5.81 1.87 -9.32
CA ALA A 140 6.71 2.93 -9.79
C ALA A 140 5.99 3.92 -10.71
N GLY A 141 5.18 3.43 -11.65
CA GLY A 141 4.37 4.27 -12.52
C GLY A 141 3.38 5.14 -11.75
N TRP A 142 2.77 4.61 -10.66
CA TRP A 142 1.89 5.41 -9.81
C TRP A 142 2.68 6.45 -8.98
N LEU A 143 3.78 6.04 -8.36
CA LEU A 143 4.64 6.94 -7.59
C LEU A 143 5.15 8.11 -8.43
N ALA A 144 5.56 7.87 -9.67
CA ALA A 144 6.02 8.93 -10.59
C ALA A 144 4.93 10.00 -10.85
N ARG A 145 3.64 9.59 -10.92
CA ARG A 145 2.52 10.53 -11.12
C ARG A 145 2.23 11.40 -9.89
N VAL A 146 2.61 10.94 -8.70
CA VAL A 146 2.27 11.59 -7.43
C VAL A 146 3.49 12.13 -6.66
N ALA A 147 4.67 12.07 -7.26
CA ALA A 147 5.95 12.48 -6.65
C ALA A 147 6.03 13.97 -6.26
N VAL A 148 5.11 14.78 -6.78
CA VAL A 148 5.08 16.23 -6.51
C VAL A 148 4.17 16.55 -5.33
N PRO A 149 4.56 17.50 -4.43
CA PRO A 149 3.68 17.96 -3.35
C PRO A 149 2.27 18.33 -3.83
N PRO A 150 1.24 18.19 -2.98
CA PRO A 150 1.28 17.99 -1.54
C PRO A 150 1.41 16.52 -1.12
N THR A 151 1.78 16.28 0.15
CA THR A 151 1.73 14.95 0.79
C THR A 151 0.33 14.35 0.69
N ARG A 152 0.24 13.10 0.27
CA ARG A 152 -1.03 12.40 0.05
C ARG A 152 -1.31 11.32 1.07
N CYS A 153 -2.59 11.15 1.42
CA CYS A 153 -3.06 10.02 2.22
C CYS A 153 -3.45 8.85 1.29
N VAL A 154 -2.93 7.67 1.58
CA VAL A 154 -3.18 6.45 0.79
C VAL A 154 -3.66 5.33 1.71
N VAL A 155 -4.64 4.54 1.27
CA VAL A 155 -4.97 3.26 1.91
C VAL A 155 -4.56 2.15 0.96
N GLY A 156 -3.46 1.51 1.30
CA GLY A 156 -2.79 0.50 0.47
C GLY A 156 -2.93 -0.93 1.00
N HIS A 157 -2.22 -1.83 0.34
CA HIS A 157 -2.16 -3.27 0.58
C HIS A 157 -0.74 -3.69 0.96
N ALA A 158 -0.57 -4.86 1.53
CA ALA A 158 0.70 -5.34 2.06
C ALA A 158 1.82 -5.37 1.01
N GLY A 159 1.59 -6.04 -0.11
CA GLY A 159 2.56 -6.15 -1.21
C GLY A 159 2.85 -4.79 -1.85
N TRP A 160 1.81 -4.01 -2.13
CA TRP A 160 1.96 -2.68 -2.69
C TRP A 160 2.78 -1.74 -1.78
N ILE A 161 2.52 -1.76 -0.47
CA ILE A 161 3.26 -0.92 0.50
C ILE A 161 4.74 -1.32 0.54
N ASN A 162 5.03 -2.62 0.54
CA ASN A 162 6.41 -3.10 0.53
C ASN A 162 7.13 -2.73 -0.77
N ALA A 163 6.48 -2.84 -1.93
CA ALA A 163 7.03 -2.40 -3.21
C ALA A 163 7.33 -0.89 -3.18
N ALA A 164 6.37 -0.06 -2.75
CA ALA A 164 6.54 1.38 -2.64
C ALA A 164 7.69 1.76 -1.71
N ARG A 165 7.82 1.09 -0.54
CA ARG A 165 8.94 1.33 0.40
C ARG A 165 10.29 1.04 -0.24
N ARG A 166 10.43 -0.11 -0.91
CA ARG A 166 11.69 -0.48 -1.58
C ARG A 166 12.04 0.50 -2.70
N LEU A 167 11.07 0.89 -3.52
CA LEU A 167 11.26 1.88 -4.59
C LEU A 167 11.71 3.23 -4.03
N CYS A 168 11.10 3.74 -2.97
CA CYS A 168 11.50 4.99 -2.31
C CYS A 168 12.93 4.92 -1.71
N GLN A 169 13.41 3.72 -1.41
CA GLN A 169 14.77 3.48 -0.92
C GLN A 169 15.78 3.19 -2.07
N GLY A 170 15.37 3.33 -3.31
CA GLY A 170 16.21 3.04 -4.49
C GLY A 170 16.37 1.55 -4.79
N GLY A 171 15.58 0.67 -4.13
CA GLY A 171 15.59 -0.77 -4.35
C GLY A 171 14.59 -1.23 -5.41
N GLY A 172 14.85 -2.40 -6.01
CA GLY A 172 13.97 -3.07 -6.96
C GLY A 172 13.23 -4.28 -6.38
N PRO A 173 12.61 -5.11 -7.25
CA PRO A 173 11.99 -6.36 -6.85
C PRO A 173 12.98 -7.27 -6.14
N PRO A 174 12.60 -7.93 -5.04
CA PRO A 174 13.46 -8.91 -4.38
C PRO A 174 13.57 -10.18 -5.22
N MET A 175 14.73 -10.76 -5.27
CA MET A 175 14.97 -12.00 -6.02
C MET A 175 14.52 -13.24 -5.23
N ALA A 176 14.61 -13.19 -3.91
CA ALA A 176 14.26 -14.29 -3.03
C ALA A 176 13.21 -13.86 -1.98
N ALA A 177 12.41 -14.81 -1.51
CA ALA A 177 11.37 -14.59 -0.49
C ALA A 177 11.95 -14.05 0.83
N SER A 178 13.19 -14.41 1.19
CA SER A 178 13.88 -13.91 2.38
C SER A 178 14.17 -12.41 2.34
N GLU A 179 14.20 -11.81 1.16
CA GLU A 179 14.41 -10.37 0.97
C GLU A 179 13.10 -9.57 1.07
N TRP A 180 11.95 -10.26 1.07
CA TRP A 180 10.66 -9.59 1.14
C TRP A 180 10.43 -9.01 2.52
N PRO A 181 10.23 -7.69 2.67
CA PRO A 181 10.07 -7.08 3.98
C PRO A 181 8.82 -7.56 4.68
N VAL A 182 8.87 -7.62 6.01
CA VAL A 182 7.66 -7.84 6.82
C VAL A 182 6.66 -6.71 6.53
N PRO A 183 5.43 -7.04 6.13
CA PRO A 183 4.44 -6.02 5.82
C PRO A 183 3.97 -5.31 7.10
N PRO A 184 3.56 -4.04 7.00
CA PRO A 184 2.98 -3.33 8.14
C PRO A 184 1.71 -4.03 8.63
N GLY A 185 1.38 -3.90 9.90
CA GLY A 185 0.14 -4.43 10.48
C GLY A 185 -1.12 -3.78 9.88
N TYR A 186 -2.26 -4.45 9.99
CA TYR A 186 -3.53 -3.89 9.53
C TYR A 186 -3.88 -2.57 10.21
N GLY A 187 -4.14 -1.54 9.43
CA GLY A 187 -4.38 -0.18 9.89
C GLY A 187 -3.12 0.57 10.36
N GLU A 188 -1.96 -0.03 10.27
CA GLU A 188 -0.68 0.63 10.53
C GLU A 188 -0.35 1.66 9.44
N ARG A 189 0.37 2.72 9.81
CA ARG A 189 0.84 3.76 8.91
C ARG A 189 2.33 3.60 8.62
N VAL A 190 2.67 3.85 7.37
CA VAL A 190 4.05 3.98 6.88
C VAL A 190 4.15 5.32 6.16
N ASP A 191 5.18 6.09 6.45
CA ASP A 191 5.48 7.33 5.76
C ASP A 191 6.59 7.07 4.73
N LEU A 192 6.35 7.39 3.46
CA LEU A 192 7.27 7.18 2.35
C LEU A 192 7.84 8.52 1.90
N ARG A 193 9.15 8.54 1.69
CA ARG A 193 9.92 9.71 1.27
C ARG A 193 10.65 9.43 -0.03
#